data_13749656f10495caa1ce1d6493ee05ac
#
_entry.id   13749656f10495caa1ce1d6493ee05ac
#
_cell.length_a   1.000
_cell.length_b   1.000
_cell.length_c   1.000
_cell.angle_alpha   90.00
_cell.angle_beta   90.00
_cell.angle_gamma   90.00
#
_symmetry.space_group_name_H-M   'P 1'
#
loop_
_entity.id
_entity.type
_entity.pdbx_description
1 polymer ?
#
loop_
_entity_poly.entity_id
_entity_poly.type
_entity_poly.pdbx_seq_one_letter_code
_entity_poly.pdbx_strand_id
1 'polypeptide(L)'
;MKIPTALSSLFSEEHFVNYPKVVIPQEFFDDRGSIRNIADGALGDVAVITSVDTSIRANHYHDKDWHLSYIVSGSMRYLWKEELDSEIENSLIVKGGEMVYTKPGSPHKMIFLEESTFIAVSALSRNQENYESDTKRLPENFFRV
;
A
#
# COMPACT_ATOMS: atom_id res chain seq x y z
N MET A 1 -4.54 -7.92 -13.98
CA MET A 1 -4.02 -8.21 -12.61
C MET A 1 -5.01 -9.06 -11.83
N LYS A 2 -4.52 -10.07 -11.16
CA LYS A 2 -5.37 -10.92 -10.33
C LYS A 2 -5.63 -10.25 -8.98
N ILE A 3 -6.90 -10.08 -8.64
CA ILE A 3 -7.30 -9.45 -7.38
C ILE A 3 -7.30 -10.51 -6.28
N PRO A 4 -6.74 -10.23 -5.09
CA PRO A 4 -6.84 -11.13 -3.96
C PRO A 4 -8.30 -11.46 -3.65
N THR A 5 -8.59 -12.74 -3.42
CA THR A 5 -9.95 -13.19 -3.11
C THR A 5 -10.54 -12.42 -1.92
N ALA A 6 -9.72 -12.13 -0.91
CA ALA A 6 -10.15 -11.38 0.27
C ALA A 6 -10.67 -9.98 -0.03
N LEU A 7 -10.32 -9.40 -1.17
CA LEU A 7 -10.74 -8.05 -1.57
C LEU A 7 -11.85 -8.05 -2.63
N SER A 8 -12.26 -9.21 -3.13
CA SER A 8 -13.17 -9.31 -4.26
C SER A 8 -14.63 -8.93 -3.94
N SER A 9 -14.99 -8.78 -2.67
CA SER A 9 -16.32 -8.30 -2.29
C SER A 9 -16.47 -6.79 -2.50
N LEU A 10 -15.38 -6.04 -2.47
CA LEU A 10 -15.38 -4.58 -2.63
C LEU A 10 -14.78 -4.14 -3.97
N PHE A 11 -13.75 -4.84 -4.45
CA PHE A 11 -13.00 -4.44 -5.64
C PHE A 11 -13.18 -5.43 -6.78
N SER A 12 -13.21 -4.90 -8.01
CA SER A 12 -13.10 -5.65 -9.26
C SER A 12 -11.83 -5.22 -9.99
N GLU A 13 -11.51 -5.87 -11.10
CA GLU A 13 -10.30 -5.56 -11.87
C GLU A 13 -10.22 -4.10 -12.31
N GLU A 14 -11.36 -3.47 -12.59
CA GLU A 14 -11.40 -2.06 -13.01
C GLU A 14 -10.89 -1.10 -11.95
N HIS A 15 -10.95 -1.48 -10.67
CA HIS A 15 -10.41 -0.64 -9.58
C HIS A 15 -8.88 -0.63 -9.55
N PHE A 16 -8.24 -1.56 -10.26
CA PHE A 16 -6.78 -1.67 -10.31
C PHE A 16 -6.19 -1.23 -11.65
N VAL A 17 -6.99 -0.59 -12.50
CA VAL A 17 -6.54 -0.15 -13.83
C VAL A 17 -5.39 0.85 -13.75
N ASN A 18 -5.29 1.61 -12.67
CA ASN A 18 -4.23 2.59 -12.43
C ASN A 18 -3.15 2.07 -11.46
N TYR A 19 -3.00 0.75 -11.37
CA TYR A 19 -2.00 0.15 -10.49
C TYR A 19 -0.67 0.91 -10.53
N PRO A 20 -0.02 1.19 -9.39
CA PRO A 20 -0.38 0.71 -8.03
C PRO A 20 -1.48 1.51 -7.34
N LYS A 21 -1.93 2.65 -7.86
CA LYS A 21 -3.08 3.36 -7.29
C LYS A 21 -4.35 2.56 -7.49
N VAL A 22 -5.16 2.51 -6.43
CA VAL A 22 -6.46 1.84 -6.45
C VAL A 22 -7.54 2.88 -6.64
N VAL A 23 -8.43 2.64 -7.59
CA VAL A 23 -9.65 3.44 -7.72
C VAL A 23 -10.58 3.00 -6.60
N ILE A 24 -10.75 3.87 -5.60
CA ILE A 24 -11.57 3.54 -4.43
C ILE A 24 -13.05 3.66 -4.82
N PRO A 25 -13.90 2.68 -4.41
CA PRO A 25 -15.33 2.76 -4.70
C PRO A 25 -15.96 4.04 -4.19
N GLN A 26 -17.10 4.39 -4.78
CA GLN A 26 -17.78 5.64 -4.51
C GLN A 26 -18.02 5.86 -3.02
N GLU A 27 -17.73 7.08 -2.57
CA GLU A 27 -17.98 7.54 -1.21
C GLU A 27 -19.48 7.80 -1.03
N PHE A 28 -20.01 7.39 0.10
CA PHE A 28 -21.41 7.63 0.46
C PHE A 28 -21.51 8.89 1.33
N PHE A 29 -22.37 9.82 0.97
CA PHE A 29 -22.53 11.09 1.66
C PHE A 29 -23.93 11.25 2.25
N ASP A 30 -24.00 11.87 3.43
CA ASP A 30 -25.25 12.38 4.00
C ASP A 30 -24.96 13.63 4.83
N ASP A 31 -25.97 14.14 5.57
CA ASP A 31 -25.82 15.38 6.36
C ASP A 31 -24.77 15.28 7.47
N ARG A 32 -24.39 14.07 7.86
CA ARG A 32 -23.40 13.86 8.93
C ARG A 32 -21.98 13.79 8.40
N GLY A 33 -21.78 13.57 7.10
CA GLY A 33 -20.48 13.42 6.49
C GLY A 33 -20.45 12.29 5.46
N SER A 34 -19.38 11.50 5.43
CA SER A 34 -19.22 10.48 4.42
C SER A 34 -18.71 9.16 4.98
N ILE A 35 -18.97 8.10 4.24
CA ILE A 35 -18.41 6.77 4.49
C ILE A 35 -17.68 6.33 3.22
N ARG A 36 -16.44 5.93 3.36
CA ARG A 36 -15.61 5.44 2.27
C ARG A 36 -15.02 4.09 2.66
N ASN A 37 -15.43 3.04 1.95
CA ASN A 37 -14.90 1.70 2.21
C ASN A 37 -13.57 1.54 1.49
N ILE A 38 -12.53 1.22 2.25
CA ILE A 38 -11.16 1.06 1.70
C ILE A 38 -10.74 -0.41 1.63
N ALA A 39 -11.40 -1.28 2.38
CA ALA A 39 -11.16 -2.71 2.34
C ALA A 39 -12.37 -3.44 2.89
N ASP A 40 -12.61 -4.65 2.41
CA ASP A 40 -13.68 -5.52 2.89
C ASP A 40 -13.26 -6.97 2.59
N GLY A 41 -13.43 -7.84 3.57
CA GLY A 41 -13.08 -9.25 3.44
C GLY A 41 -12.30 -9.78 4.64
N ALA A 42 -11.73 -10.97 4.47
CA ALA A 42 -10.91 -11.60 5.49
C ALA A 42 -9.52 -10.98 5.47
N LEU A 43 -9.21 -10.16 6.46
CA LEU A 43 -7.98 -9.39 6.55
C LEU A 43 -7.12 -9.91 7.71
N GLY A 44 -5.81 -9.85 7.54
CA GLY A 44 -4.87 -10.28 8.58
C GLY A 44 -4.54 -9.20 9.59
N ASP A 45 -4.43 -7.96 9.13
CA ASP A 45 -4.05 -6.84 10.00
C ASP A 45 -4.52 -5.50 9.43
N VAL A 46 -4.81 -4.58 10.34
CA VAL A 46 -5.11 -3.18 10.01
C VAL A 46 -4.34 -2.31 11.01
N ALA A 47 -3.53 -1.39 10.52
CA ALA A 47 -2.71 -0.51 11.36
C ALA A 47 -2.84 0.94 10.92
N VAL A 48 -2.82 1.85 11.90
CA VAL A 48 -2.68 3.28 11.66
C VAL A 48 -1.21 3.62 11.86
N ILE A 49 -0.59 4.18 10.82
CA ILE A 49 0.84 4.46 10.83
C ILE A 49 1.06 5.96 10.62
N THR A 50 1.85 6.57 11.48
CA THR A 50 2.28 7.95 11.34
C THR A 50 3.73 7.98 10.87
N SER A 51 4.07 8.96 10.05
CA SER A 51 5.42 9.11 9.51
C SER A 51 5.81 10.58 9.49
N VAL A 52 6.98 10.88 10.05
CA VAL A 52 7.48 12.26 10.02
C VAL A 52 7.96 12.61 8.62
N ASP A 53 8.02 13.91 8.33
CA ASP A 53 8.55 14.40 7.06
C ASP A 53 9.94 13.83 6.79
N THR A 54 10.21 13.49 5.55
CA THR A 54 11.45 12.89 5.04
C THR A 54 11.74 11.46 5.49
N SER A 55 10.89 10.86 6.33
CA SER A 55 11.09 9.48 6.75
C SER A 55 10.88 8.51 5.60
N ILE A 56 11.54 7.37 5.70
CA ILE A 56 11.49 6.29 4.72
C ILE A 56 10.93 5.05 5.39
N ARG A 57 9.96 4.42 4.73
CA ARG A 57 9.42 3.13 5.15
C ARG A 57 9.52 2.14 4.01
N ALA A 58 9.30 0.87 4.32
CA ALA A 58 9.40 -0.23 3.40
C ALA A 58 10.85 -0.44 2.93
N ASN A 59 11.17 -0.26 1.68
CA ASN A 59 12.43 -0.68 1.06
C ASN A 59 12.62 -2.19 1.22
N HIS A 60 11.58 -2.93 0.82
CA HIS A 60 11.51 -4.38 0.95
C HIS A 60 10.48 -4.93 -0.05
N TYR A 61 10.31 -6.24 -0.05
CA TYR A 61 9.17 -6.89 -0.68
C TYR A 61 8.65 -7.98 0.27
N HIS A 62 7.43 -8.42 0.02
CA HIS A 62 6.82 -9.53 0.76
C HIS A 62 6.65 -10.71 -0.17
N ASP A 63 6.95 -11.91 0.31
CA ASP A 63 6.79 -13.12 -0.50
C ASP A 63 5.32 -13.42 -0.78
N LYS A 64 4.49 -13.38 0.24
CA LYS A 64 3.08 -13.83 0.17
C LYS A 64 2.10 -12.73 0.50
N ASP A 65 2.49 -11.79 1.36
CA ASP A 65 1.60 -10.73 1.83
C ASP A 65 1.32 -9.71 0.74
N TRP A 66 0.13 -9.14 0.76
CA TRP A 66 -0.21 -7.94 0.00
C TRP A 66 -0.66 -6.86 0.98
N HIS A 67 -0.48 -5.61 0.58
CA HIS A 67 -0.86 -4.47 1.40
C HIS A 67 -1.72 -3.49 0.61
N LEU A 68 -2.67 -2.87 1.32
CA LEU A 68 -3.30 -1.62 0.88
C LEU A 68 -2.80 -0.53 1.82
N SER A 69 -2.39 0.59 1.26
CA SER A 69 -1.94 1.76 2.04
C SER A 69 -2.79 2.95 1.64
N TYR A 70 -3.68 3.38 2.55
CA TYR A 70 -4.58 4.51 2.35
C TYR A 70 -4.03 5.72 3.08
N ILE A 71 -3.72 6.79 2.35
CA ILE A 71 -3.22 8.03 2.95
C ILE A 71 -4.41 8.81 3.50
N VAL A 72 -4.45 8.97 4.82
CA VAL A 72 -5.46 9.79 5.49
C VAL A 72 -5.10 11.26 5.36
N SER A 73 -3.83 11.59 5.63
CA SER A 73 -3.31 12.95 5.51
C SER A 73 -1.84 12.91 5.16
N GLY A 74 -1.38 13.93 4.45
CA GLY A 74 -0.01 14.03 4.00
C GLY A 74 0.20 13.51 2.60
N SER A 75 1.42 13.14 2.28
CA SER A 75 1.78 12.62 0.96
C SER A 75 3.08 11.84 1.00
N MET A 76 3.23 10.92 0.06
CA MET A 76 4.45 10.13 -0.08
C MET A 76 4.81 9.94 -1.55
N ARG A 77 6.10 9.76 -1.79
CA ARG A 77 6.58 9.22 -3.05
C ARG A 77 6.65 7.71 -2.89
N TYR A 78 5.93 6.99 -3.73
CA TYR A 78 5.90 5.54 -3.75
C TYR A 78 6.73 5.05 -4.93
N LEU A 79 7.81 4.30 -4.62
CA LEU A 79 8.67 3.70 -5.63
C LEU A 79 8.45 2.21 -5.64
N TRP A 80 8.39 1.62 -6.85
CA TRP A 80 8.22 0.18 -6.94
C TRP A 80 8.83 -0.39 -8.22
N LYS A 81 9.04 -1.69 -8.19
CA LYS A 81 9.36 -2.48 -9.38
C LYS A 81 8.35 -3.61 -9.50
N GLU A 82 8.07 -4.03 -10.71
CA GLU A 82 7.13 -5.14 -10.93
C GLU A 82 7.65 -6.45 -10.32
N GLU A 83 8.96 -6.68 -10.46
CA GLU A 83 9.63 -7.86 -9.93
C GLU A 83 11.00 -7.47 -9.39
N LEU A 84 11.58 -8.35 -8.57
CA LEU A 84 12.86 -8.10 -7.91
C LEU A 84 14.00 -7.80 -8.90
N ASP A 85 14.04 -8.51 -10.01
CA ASP A 85 15.08 -8.37 -11.03
C ASP A 85 14.72 -7.39 -12.15
N SER A 86 13.61 -6.70 -12.06
CA SER A 86 13.21 -5.69 -13.04
C SER A 86 14.21 -4.53 -13.05
N GLU A 87 14.59 -4.05 -14.23
CA GLU A 87 15.44 -2.89 -14.37
C GLU A 87 14.68 -1.58 -14.31
N ILE A 88 13.37 -1.63 -14.52
CA ILE A 88 12.52 -0.45 -14.57
C ILE A 88 12.06 -0.09 -13.16
N GLU A 89 12.43 1.10 -12.71
CA GLU A 89 11.92 1.69 -11.48
C GLU A 89 10.77 2.62 -11.81
N ASN A 90 9.69 2.50 -11.05
CA ASN A 90 8.51 3.34 -11.20
C ASN A 90 8.35 4.20 -9.95
N SER A 91 7.77 5.37 -10.10
CA SER A 91 7.42 6.19 -8.95
C SER A 91 6.18 7.00 -9.22
N LEU A 92 5.45 7.32 -8.16
CA LEU A 92 4.32 8.24 -8.20
C LEU A 92 4.13 8.88 -6.84
N ILE A 93 3.37 9.97 -6.82
CA ILE A 93 2.99 10.66 -5.59
C ILE A 93 1.63 10.14 -5.17
N VAL A 94 1.49 9.78 -3.89
CA VAL A 94 0.23 9.36 -3.28
C VAL A 94 -0.12 10.39 -2.22
N LYS A 95 -1.31 10.95 -2.31
CA LYS A 95 -1.77 12.04 -1.43
C LYS A 95 -2.93 11.61 -0.55
N GLY A 96 -3.29 12.46 0.40
CA GLY A 96 -4.46 12.24 1.24
C GLY A 96 -5.71 11.90 0.41
N GLY A 97 -6.40 10.84 0.82
CA GLY A 97 -7.56 10.31 0.11
C GLY A 97 -7.24 9.31 -0.98
N GLU A 98 -5.98 9.04 -1.25
CA GLU A 98 -5.55 8.08 -2.26
C GLU A 98 -4.99 6.81 -1.61
N MET A 99 -5.03 5.71 -2.34
CA MET A 99 -4.60 4.41 -1.85
C MET A 99 -3.76 3.69 -2.90
N VAL A 100 -2.74 2.97 -2.44
CA VAL A 100 -1.93 2.09 -3.30
C VAL A 100 -2.08 0.64 -2.86
N TYR A 101 -2.01 -0.25 -3.84
CA TYR A 101 -1.96 -1.69 -3.63
C TYR A 101 -0.53 -2.16 -3.89
N THR A 102 0.03 -2.88 -2.93
CA THR A 102 1.34 -3.51 -3.05
C THR A 102 1.13 -5.02 -3.19
N LYS A 103 1.39 -5.55 -4.38
CA LYS A 103 1.23 -6.99 -4.63
C LYS A 103 2.38 -7.80 -4.06
N PRO A 104 2.17 -9.10 -3.78
CA PRO A 104 3.27 -9.98 -3.37
C PRO A 104 4.42 -9.94 -4.37
N GLY A 105 5.64 -9.94 -3.86
CA GLY A 105 6.86 -9.98 -4.67
C GLY A 105 7.31 -8.65 -5.25
N SER A 106 6.53 -7.59 -5.12
CA SER A 106 6.89 -6.28 -5.68
C SER A 106 7.77 -5.50 -4.69
N PRO A 107 9.04 -5.22 -5.06
CA PRO A 107 9.88 -4.32 -4.25
C PRO A 107 9.28 -2.93 -4.22
N HIS A 108 9.26 -2.32 -3.06
CA HIS A 108 8.67 -0.99 -2.90
C HIS A 108 9.34 -0.22 -1.78
N LYS A 109 9.25 1.11 -1.89
CA LYS A 109 9.83 2.06 -0.93
C LYS A 109 8.91 3.27 -0.84
N MET A 110 8.72 3.76 0.37
CA MET A 110 7.90 4.94 0.65
C MET A 110 8.78 6.05 1.22
N ILE A 111 8.76 7.21 0.58
CA ILE A 111 9.45 8.41 1.07
C ILE A 111 8.38 9.44 1.37
N PHE A 112 8.25 9.83 2.63
CA PHE A 112 7.21 10.78 3.04
C PHE A 112 7.65 12.20 2.77
N LEU A 113 6.80 12.95 2.05
CA LEU A 113 7.11 14.29 1.58
C LEU A 113 6.66 15.36 2.58
N GLU A 114 5.93 14.96 3.59
CA GLU A 114 5.43 15.77 4.70
C GLU A 114 4.99 14.83 5.82
N GLU A 115 4.71 15.37 7.00
CA GLU A 115 4.14 14.56 8.07
C GLU A 115 2.85 13.91 7.57
N SER A 116 2.73 12.60 7.74
CA SER A 116 1.66 11.81 7.13
C SER A 116 1.09 10.79 8.09
N THR A 117 -0.18 10.46 7.86
CA THR A 117 -0.87 9.35 8.52
C THR A 117 -1.49 8.48 7.45
N PHE A 118 -1.26 7.18 7.53
CA PHE A 118 -1.91 6.25 6.61
C PHE A 118 -2.40 5.00 7.34
N ILE A 119 -3.39 4.35 6.74
CA ILE A 119 -3.93 3.08 7.20
C ILE A 119 -3.35 1.99 6.31
N ALA A 120 -2.70 1.01 6.92
CA ALA A 120 -2.16 -0.15 6.22
C ALA A 120 -3.04 -1.36 6.51
N VAL A 121 -3.51 -2.00 5.45
CA VAL A 121 -4.29 -3.24 5.51
C VAL A 121 -3.44 -4.33 4.88
N SER A 122 -3.31 -5.47 5.56
CA SER A 122 -2.51 -6.58 5.05
C SER A 122 -3.27 -7.90 5.07
N ALA A 123 -2.85 -8.83 4.23
CA ALA A 123 -3.41 -10.17 4.15
C ALA A 123 -3.00 -11.02 5.36
N LEU A 124 -1.77 -10.83 5.83
CA LEU A 124 -1.19 -11.63 6.89
C LEU A 124 -1.11 -10.85 8.20
N SER A 125 -1.13 -11.57 9.31
CA SER A 125 -0.92 -10.99 10.63
C SER A 125 0.45 -10.32 10.70
N ARG A 126 0.52 -9.19 11.39
CA ARG A 126 1.77 -8.48 11.64
C ARG A 126 2.48 -8.94 12.92
N ASN A 127 2.13 -10.11 13.47
CA ASN A 127 2.91 -10.60 14.59
C ASN A 127 4.38 -10.75 14.13
N GLN A 128 5.30 -10.50 15.05
CA GLN A 128 6.73 -10.35 14.77
C GLN A 128 7.29 -11.50 13.93
N GLU A 129 6.96 -12.72 14.28
CA GLU A 129 7.49 -13.90 13.61
C GLU A 129 7.03 -14.02 12.17
N ASN A 130 5.73 -13.88 11.93
CA ASN A 130 5.16 -13.97 10.57
C ASN A 130 5.64 -12.81 9.69
N TYR A 131 5.68 -11.60 10.24
CA TYR A 131 6.13 -10.42 9.51
C TYR A 131 7.59 -10.57 9.07
N GLU A 132 8.47 -10.97 9.96
CA GLU A 132 9.90 -11.09 9.67
C GLU A 132 10.17 -12.22 8.67
N SER A 133 9.45 -13.33 8.72
CA SER A 133 9.68 -14.45 7.81
C SER A 133 9.23 -14.13 6.37
N ASP A 134 8.21 -13.28 6.19
CA ASP A 134 7.67 -12.93 4.88
C ASP A 134 8.29 -11.66 4.30
N THR A 135 8.92 -10.81 5.12
CA THR A 135 9.48 -9.54 4.69
C THR A 135 10.95 -9.70 4.30
N LYS A 136 11.27 -9.33 3.07
CA LYS A 136 12.64 -9.41 2.52
C LYS A 136 13.18 -8.01 2.33
N ARG A 137 14.07 -7.58 3.22
CA ARG A 137 14.66 -6.24 3.19
C ARG A 137 15.67 -6.11 2.07
N LEU A 138 15.72 -4.93 1.47
CA LEU A 138 16.57 -4.62 0.32
C LEU A 138 17.72 -3.72 0.74
N PRO A 139 18.84 -3.67 -0.03
CA PRO A 139 19.91 -2.71 0.20
C PRO A 139 19.39 -1.27 0.13
N GLU A 140 20.01 -0.37 0.89
CA GLU A 140 19.59 1.05 0.91
C GLU A 140 19.59 1.69 -0.48
N ASN A 141 20.51 1.29 -1.34
CA ASN A 141 20.65 1.83 -2.70
C ASN A 141 19.91 1.03 -3.76
N PHE A 142 18.99 0.15 -3.37
CA PHE A 142 18.26 -0.68 -4.33
C PHE A 142 17.46 0.18 -5.31
N PHE A 143 16.72 1.17 -4.81
CA PHE A 143 16.12 2.20 -5.65
C PHE A 143 17.09 3.35 -5.80
N ARG A 144 17.17 3.92 -7.00
CA ARG A 144 18.13 4.98 -7.34
C ARG A 144 17.77 6.35 -6.80
N VAL A 145 16.60 6.47 -6.22
CA VAL A 145 16.12 7.74 -5.67
C VAL A 145 16.16 7.72 -4.16
#